data_4a9a6d179e1e830173c33f950435a6b2
#
_entry.id   4a9a6d179e1e830173c33f950435a6b2
#
_cell.length_a   1.000
_cell.length_b   1.000
_cell.length_c   1.000
_cell.angle_alpha   90.00
_cell.angle_beta   90.00
_cell.angle_gamma   90.00
#
_symmetry.space_group_name_H-M   'P 1'
#
loop_
_entity.id
_entity.type
_entity.pdbx_description
1 polymer ?
#
loop_
_entity_poly.entity_id
_entity_poly.type
_entity_poly.pdbx_seq_one_letter_code
_entity_poly.pdbx_strand_id
1 'polypeptide(L)'
;MISLGFHCHQTDLLEEIILGNGLNRGEFYNLPADDLPELKRLIEHHNLDWSIHAPLIQLDWYPQPPTWSFLCDMDRDNRELTMKMITLTMEQAEEYGAEYVVVHFPSPTSEASGESEEKLEAIAWRSCERLAELSFKRGIPIHIEGVGQSRLINVEFLSAVLKEYSPLRYCFDTAHAHLAALDNGFDLCDFEAELLPYLGSIHLWNARNRDDYLAFRHIPVHPSQRAEDGWVDIARVLHSLDSDKDLLPIIFESERSYPEALGDYDYREGVKWVKELLETSS
;
A
#
# COMPACT_ATOMS: atom_id res chain seq x y z
N MET A 1 -11.32 15.75 2.28
CA MET A 1 -12.30 14.68 2.66
C MET A 1 -11.60 13.35 2.53
N ILE A 2 -11.62 12.51 3.54
CA ILE A 2 -11.00 11.17 3.49
C ILE A 2 -11.88 10.25 2.63
N SER A 3 -11.27 9.49 1.72
CA SER A 3 -11.95 8.54 0.84
C SER A 3 -11.58 7.12 1.24
N LEU A 4 -12.58 6.33 1.69
CA LEU A 4 -12.40 4.96 2.14
C LEU A 4 -12.62 3.96 1.01
N GLY A 5 -11.70 3.02 0.87
CA GLY A 5 -11.74 1.97 -0.14
C GLY A 5 -11.31 0.60 0.37
N PHE A 6 -11.35 -0.38 -0.50
CA PHE A 6 -10.92 -1.74 -0.21
C PHE A 6 -10.02 -2.29 -1.31
N HIS A 7 -9.01 -3.09 -0.93
CA HIS A 7 -8.11 -3.78 -1.83
C HIS A 7 -8.79 -5.02 -2.43
N CYS A 8 -8.77 -5.17 -3.75
CA CYS A 8 -9.58 -6.17 -4.43
C CYS A 8 -8.84 -6.80 -5.61
N HIS A 9 -8.83 -8.14 -5.67
CA HIS A 9 -8.21 -8.92 -6.74
C HIS A 9 -9.23 -9.74 -7.57
N GLN A 10 -10.53 -9.48 -7.38
CA GLN A 10 -11.63 -10.15 -8.09
C GLN A 10 -12.78 -9.17 -8.27
N THR A 11 -13.28 -9.07 -9.49
CA THR A 11 -14.35 -8.12 -9.84
C THR A 11 -15.70 -8.48 -9.22
N ASP A 12 -15.99 -9.76 -9.04
CA ASP A 12 -17.23 -10.27 -8.43
C ASP A 12 -17.36 -9.94 -6.94
N LEU A 13 -16.25 -9.64 -6.27
CA LEU A 13 -16.23 -9.23 -4.86
C LEU A 13 -16.51 -7.75 -4.64
N LEU A 14 -16.43 -6.92 -5.68
CA LEU A 14 -16.57 -5.47 -5.58
C LEU A 14 -17.90 -5.06 -4.91
N GLU A 15 -19.01 -5.70 -5.33
CA GLU A 15 -20.33 -5.38 -4.78
C GLU A 15 -20.40 -5.71 -3.27
N GLU A 16 -19.81 -6.82 -2.84
CA GLU A 16 -19.83 -7.23 -1.43
C GLU A 16 -18.91 -6.35 -0.56
N ILE A 17 -17.64 -6.21 -0.94
CA ILE A 17 -16.62 -5.63 -0.06
C ILE A 17 -16.52 -4.11 -0.15
N ILE A 18 -16.86 -3.52 -1.28
CA ILE A 18 -16.85 -2.07 -1.47
C ILE A 18 -18.25 -1.52 -1.24
N LEU A 19 -19.20 -1.83 -2.12
CA LEU A 19 -20.54 -1.25 -2.07
C LEU A 19 -21.32 -1.72 -0.85
N GLY A 20 -21.23 -2.99 -0.48
CA GLY A 20 -21.91 -3.59 0.68
C GLY A 20 -21.46 -2.97 2.01
N ASN A 21 -20.27 -2.39 2.05
CA ASN A 21 -19.76 -1.63 3.20
C ASN A 21 -19.99 -0.10 3.07
N GLY A 22 -20.70 0.34 2.02
CA GLY A 22 -20.94 1.77 1.76
C GLY A 22 -19.65 2.54 1.51
N LEU A 23 -18.70 1.91 0.81
CA LEU A 23 -17.47 2.52 0.33
C LEU A 23 -17.67 2.92 -1.13
N ASN A 24 -16.87 3.88 -1.60
CA ASN A 24 -16.95 4.39 -2.97
C ASN A 24 -15.61 4.31 -3.72
N ARG A 25 -14.64 3.60 -3.16
CA ARG A 25 -13.29 3.47 -3.72
C ARG A 25 -12.84 2.01 -3.76
N GLY A 26 -12.11 1.64 -4.81
CA GLY A 26 -11.42 0.36 -4.92
C GLY A 26 -9.96 0.53 -5.26
N GLU A 27 -9.10 -0.34 -4.73
CA GLU A 27 -7.75 -0.51 -5.22
C GLU A 27 -7.60 -1.92 -5.77
N PHE A 28 -7.26 -2.03 -7.06
CA PHE A 28 -7.31 -3.31 -7.77
C PHE A 28 -5.92 -3.81 -8.11
N TYR A 29 -5.74 -5.14 -8.05
CA TYR A 29 -4.47 -5.79 -8.38
C TYR A 29 -4.67 -7.21 -8.90
N ASN A 30 -3.71 -7.66 -9.72
CA ASN A 30 -3.56 -9.05 -10.13
C ASN A 30 -4.84 -9.72 -10.68
N LEU A 31 -5.66 -8.95 -11.38
CA LEU A 31 -6.89 -9.44 -12.01
C LEU A 31 -6.57 -10.32 -13.23
N PRO A 32 -7.42 -11.30 -13.57
CA PRO A 32 -7.39 -11.89 -14.90
C PRO A 32 -7.54 -10.79 -15.96
N ALA A 33 -6.75 -10.84 -17.03
CA ALA A 33 -6.83 -9.79 -18.07
C ALA A 33 -8.22 -9.70 -18.73
N ASP A 34 -8.93 -10.82 -18.80
CA ASP A 34 -10.30 -10.90 -19.34
C ASP A 34 -11.34 -10.19 -18.45
N ASP A 35 -11.01 -9.89 -17.20
CA ASP A 35 -11.90 -9.18 -16.27
C ASP A 35 -11.83 -7.64 -16.41
N LEU A 36 -10.86 -7.08 -17.13
CA LEU A 36 -10.70 -5.63 -17.27
C LEU A 36 -11.93 -4.92 -17.88
N PRO A 37 -12.62 -5.47 -18.91
CA PRO A 37 -13.84 -4.85 -19.43
C PRO A 37 -14.95 -4.78 -18.38
N GLU A 38 -15.07 -5.80 -17.55
CA GLU A 38 -16.06 -5.84 -16.46
C GLU A 38 -15.68 -4.88 -15.34
N LEU A 39 -14.41 -4.83 -14.95
CA LEU A 39 -13.92 -3.84 -13.99
C LEU A 39 -14.27 -2.42 -14.44
N LYS A 40 -13.97 -2.08 -15.69
CA LYS A 40 -14.29 -0.76 -16.25
C LYS A 40 -15.78 -0.46 -16.16
N ARG A 41 -16.63 -1.43 -16.56
CA ARG A 41 -18.08 -1.29 -16.48
C ARG A 41 -18.57 -1.04 -15.06
N LEU A 42 -18.03 -1.75 -14.07
CA LEU A 42 -18.40 -1.60 -12.66
C LEU A 42 -17.95 -0.23 -12.09
N ILE A 43 -16.72 0.20 -12.40
CA ILE A 43 -16.21 1.52 -11.99
C ILE A 43 -17.11 2.63 -12.55
N GLU A 44 -17.42 2.60 -13.85
CA GLU A 44 -18.26 3.61 -14.50
C GLU A 44 -19.71 3.57 -13.97
N HIS A 45 -20.28 2.37 -13.80
CA HIS A 45 -21.67 2.19 -13.35
C HIS A 45 -21.89 2.72 -11.93
N HIS A 46 -20.93 2.49 -11.03
CA HIS A 46 -21.03 2.87 -9.63
C HIS A 46 -20.32 4.20 -9.33
N ASN A 47 -19.70 4.83 -10.32
CA ASN A 47 -18.92 6.06 -10.18
C ASN A 47 -17.89 5.94 -9.05
N LEU A 48 -17.09 4.87 -9.11
CA LEU A 48 -16.06 4.60 -8.10
C LEU A 48 -14.79 5.39 -8.39
N ASP A 49 -14.22 5.96 -7.34
CA ASP A 49 -12.81 6.34 -7.32
C ASP A 49 -11.96 5.08 -7.29
N TRP A 50 -10.80 5.07 -7.94
CA TRP A 50 -10.00 3.86 -7.96
C TRP A 50 -8.52 4.06 -8.22
N SER A 51 -7.76 3.10 -7.77
CA SER A 51 -6.30 3.03 -7.90
C SER A 51 -5.85 1.60 -8.23
N ILE A 52 -4.58 1.47 -8.52
CA ILE A 52 -3.97 0.18 -8.83
C ILE A 52 -2.86 -0.10 -7.81
N HIS A 53 -2.88 -1.30 -7.23
CA HIS A 53 -1.68 -1.88 -6.65
C HIS A 53 -0.96 -2.71 -7.73
N ALA A 54 0.26 -2.38 -8.07
CA ALA A 54 0.97 -3.00 -9.19
C ALA A 54 1.26 -4.49 -8.96
N PRO A 55 1.00 -5.36 -9.93
CA PRO A 55 0.42 -5.14 -11.25
C PRO A 55 -1.12 -5.17 -11.24
N LEU A 56 -1.77 -4.49 -12.19
CA LEU A 56 -3.23 -4.57 -12.34
C LEU A 56 -3.69 -5.95 -12.77
N ILE A 57 -2.97 -6.58 -13.70
CA ILE A 57 -3.33 -7.89 -14.26
C ILE A 57 -2.30 -8.97 -13.94
N GLN A 58 -2.75 -10.21 -14.01
CA GLN A 58 -1.88 -11.37 -13.92
C GLN A 58 -0.88 -11.38 -15.09
N LEU A 59 0.40 -11.63 -14.76
CA LEU A 59 1.51 -11.56 -15.71
C LEU A 59 2.27 -12.89 -15.75
N ASP A 60 1.96 -13.76 -16.70
CA ASP A 60 2.61 -15.08 -16.86
C ASP A 60 4.14 -15.00 -17.03
N TRP A 61 4.64 -13.87 -17.51
CA TRP A 61 6.06 -13.64 -17.73
C TRP A 61 6.79 -13.06 -16.51
N TYR A 62 6.05 -12.67 -15.44
CA TYR A 62 6.66 -12.18 -14.21
C TYR A 62 6.83 -13.35 -13.24
N PRO A 63 8.07 -13.79 -12.94
CA PRO A 63 8.31 -15.06 -12.25
C PRO A 63 8.15 -14.97 -10.72
N GLN A 64 7.74 -13.83 -10.20
CA GLN A 64 7.64 -13.54 -8.77
C GLN A 64 6.17 -13.44 -8.33
N PRO A 65 5.88 -13.50 -7.02
CA PRO A 65 4.56 -13.18 -6.52
C PRO A 65 4.07 -11.82 -7.04
N PRO A 66 2.79 -11.65 -7.34
CA PRO A 66 2.29 -10.51 -8.13
C PRO A 66 2.75 -9.15 -7.64
N THR A 67 2.56 -8.85 -6.36
CA THR A 67 2.89 -7.54 -5.78
C THR A 67 4.38 -7.37 -5.43
N TRP A 68 5.20 -8.42 -5.55
CA TRP A 68 6.62 -8.33 -5.24
C TRP A 68 7.36 -7.55 -6.32
N SER A 69 7.93 -6.41 -5.92
CA SER A 69 8.77 -5.58 -6.78
C SER A 69 10.23 -5.66 -6.32
N PHE A 70 11.13 -5.82 -7.28
CA PHE A 70 12.57 -5.97 -7.04
C PHE A 70 13.33 -4.70 -7.42
N LEU A 71 12.79 -3.54 -7.08
CA LEU A 71 13.35 -2.23 -7.44
C LEU A 71 14.76 -2.01 -6.87
N CYS A 72 15.04 -2.59 -5.70
CA CYS A 72 16.34 -2.48 -5.04
C CYS A 72 17.16 -3.78 -5.07
N ASP A 73 16.77 -4.76 -5.88
CA ASP A 73 17.51 -6.00 -6.03
C ASP A 73 18.93 -5.76 -6.58
N MET A 74 19.90 -6.55 -6.10
CA MET A 74 21.27 -6.49 -6.62
C MET A 74 21.37 -6.97 -8.07
N ASP A 75 20.53 -7.93 -8.46
CA ASP A 75 20.39 -8.37 -9.84
C ASP A 75 19.70 -7.30 -10.69
N ARG A 76 20.43 -6.84 -11.71
CA ARG A 76 19.91 -5.85 -12.65
C ARG A 76 18.71 -6.38 -13.44
N ASP A 77 18.72 -7.64 -13.82
CA ASP A 77 17.66 -8.22 -14.65
C ASP A 77 16.35 -8.28 -13.89
N ASN A 78 16.37 -8.57 -12.57
CA ASN A 78 15.21 -8.48 -11.70
C ASN A 78 14.66 -7.04 -11.64
N ARG A 79 15.54 -6.03 -11.52
CA ARG A 79 15.12 -4.62 -11.54
C ARG A 79 14.48 -4.23 -12.88
N GLU A 80 15.08 -4.62 -14.01
CA GLU A 80 14.51 -4.32 -15.34
C GLU A 80 13.17 -5.03 -15.55
N LEU A 81 13.03 -6.26 -15.08
CA LEU A 81 11.79 -7.00 -15.16
C LEU A 81 10.68 -6.34 -14.35
N THR A 82 11.01 -5.88 -13.13
CA THR A 82 10.09 -5.12 -12.28
C THR A 82 9.70 -3.79 -12.94
N MET A 83 10.65 -3.04 -13.48
CA MET A 83 10.35 -1.80 -14.19
C MET A 83 9.47 -2.01 -15.43
N LYS A 84 9.63 -3.15 -16.13
CA LYS A 84 8.74 -3.52 -17.23
C LYS A 84 7.31 -3.77 -16.74
N MET A 85 7.15 -4.47 -15.63
CA MET A 85 5.85 -4.71 -14.99
C MET A 85 5.18 -3.39 -14.59
N ILE A 86 5.91 -2.50 -13.90
CA ILE A 86 5.39 -1.19 -13.47
C ILE A 86 5.05 -0.31 -14.69
N THR A 87 5.87 -0.33 -15.74
CA THR A 87 5.59 0.43 -16.97
C THR A 87 4.28 -0.01 -17.62
N LEU A 88 4.04 -1.32 -17.71
CA LEU A 88 2.77 -1.86 -18.22
C LEU A 88 1.59 -1.42 -17.32
N THR A 89 1.76 -1.51 -16.01
CA THR A 89 0.72 -1.07 -15.06
C THR A 89 0.39 0.42 -15.21
N MET A 90 1.40 1.26 -15.42
CA MET A 90 1.20 2.70 -15.66
C MET A 90 0.51 2.99 -17.00
N GLU A 91 0.75 2.16 -18.01
CA GLU A 91 0.01 2.22 -19.30
C GLU A 91 -1.46 1.88 -19.11
N GLN A 92 -1.74 0.85 -18.32
CA GLN A 92 -3.11 0.50 -17.96
C GLN A 92 -3.77 1.57 -17.09
N ALA A 93 -3.06 2.15 -16.14
CA ALA A 93 -3.57 3.26 -15.32
C ALA A 93 -3.99 4.46 -16.18
N GLU A 94 -3.18 4.82 -17.19
CA GLU A 94 -3.50 5.88 -18.15
C GLU A 94 -4.71 5.52 -19.03
N GLU A 95 -4.75 4.28 -19.55
CA GLU A 95 -5.82 3.81 -20.43
C GLU A 95 -7.18 3.72 -19.73
N TYR A 96 -7.19 3.25 -18.49
CA TYR A 96 -8.42 3.00 -17.75
C TYR A 96 -8.78 4.11 -16.75
N GLY A 97 -7.91 5.09 -16.55
CA GLY A 97 -8.18 6.28 -15.74
C GLY A 97 -8.04 6.06 -14.23
N ALA A 98 -7.06 5.25 -13.78
CA ALA A 98 -6.75 5.13 -12.37
C ALA A 98 -6.09 6.42 -11.83
N GLU A 99 -6.38 6.77 -10.58
CA GLU A 99 -5.89 8.01 -9.97
C GLU A 99 -4.41 7.93 -9.61
N TYR A 100 -3.93 6.78 -9.16
CA TYR A 100 -2.52 6.52 -8.81
C TYR A 100 -2.20 5.03 -8.89
N VAL A 101 -0.91 4.73 -8.80
CA VAL A 101 -0.40 3.35 -8.75
C VAL A 101 0.47 3.16 -7.51
N VAL A 102 0.17 2.14 -6.69
CA VAL A 102 1.02 1.73 -5.57
C VAL A 102 2.04 0.71 -6.03
N VAL A 103 3.29 0.84 -5.55
CA VAL A 103 4.36 -0.11 -5.79
C VAL A 103 5.11 -0.42 -4.49
N HIS A 104 5.39 -1.70 -4.23
CA HIS A 104 6.23 -2.10 -3.11
C HIS A 104 7.67 -1.59 -3.27
N PHE A 105 8.24 -1.07 -2.20
CA PHE A 105 9.59 -0.56 -2.13
C PHE A 105 10.13 -0.71 -0.70
N PRO A 106 11.37 -1.11 -0.48
CA PRO A 106 12.35 -1.65 -1.42
C PRO A 106 12.13 -3.13 -1.75
N SER A 107 13.09 -3.74 -2.47
CA SER A 107 13.04 -5.17 -2.77
C SER A 107 13.10 -6.03 -1.50
N PRO A 108 12.28 -7.10 -1.40
CA PRO A 108 12.32 -8.03 -0.28
C PRO A 108 13.68 -8.75 -0.09
N THR A 109 14.50 -8.82 -1.15
CA THR A 109 15.80 -9.52 -1.13
C THR A 109 16.99 -8.59 -0.93
N SER A 110 16.77 -7.28 -0.86
CA SER A 110 17.86 -6.29 -0.80
C SER A 110 18.80 -6.50 0.39
N GLU A 111 18.24 -6.80 1.57
CA GLU A 111 19.02 -7.01 2.80
C GLU A 111 19.76 -8.35 2.84
N ALA A 112 19.27 -9.35 2.11
CA ALA A 112 19.89 -10.68 2.06
C ALA A 112 21.19 -10.71 1.24
N SER A 113 21.48 -9.67 0.47
CA SER A 113 22.63 -9.64 -0.44
C SER A 113 23.99 -9.52 0.25
N GLY A 114 24.02 -9.04 1.51
CA GLY A 114 25.28 -8.74 2.22
C GLY A 114 26.08 -7.57 1.67
N GLU A 115 25.52 -6.80 0.74
CA GLU A 115 26.16 -5.64 0.11
C GLU A 115 26.21 -4.42 1.06
N SER A 116 27.07 -3.46 0.73
CA SER A 116 27.18 -2.23 1.50
C SER A 116 25.91 -1.38 1.41
N GLU A 117 25.62 -0.65 2.46
CA GLU A 117 24.49 0.28 2.53
C GLU A 117 24.54 1.33 1.41
N GLU A 118 25.71 1.91 1.17
CA GLU A 118 25.94 2.88 0.09
C GLU A 118 25.54 2.34 -1.30
N LYS A 119 25.83 1.06 -1.56
CA LYS A 119 25.46 0.43 -2.83
C LYS A 119 23.96 0.21 -2.92
N LEU A 120 23.34 -0.22 -1.83
CA LEU A 120 21.89 -0.40 -1.74
C LEU A 120 21.17 0.93 -1.94
N GLU A 121 21.57 1.98 -1.24
CA GLU A 121 21.03 3.32 -1.40
C GLU A 121 21.20 3.84 -2.84
N ALA A 122 22.38 3.68 -3.44
CA ALA A 122 22.61 4.13 -4.82
C ALA A 122 21.71 3.41 -5.84
N ILE A 123 21.33 2.15 -5.60
CA ILE A 123 20.36 1.43 -6.41
C ILE A 123 18.96 1.97 -6.15
N ALA A 124 18.59 2.17 -4.89
CA ALA A 124 17.29 2.67 -4.50
C ALA A 124 17.01 4.07 -5.07
N TRP A 125 17.97 4.98 -4.98
CA TRP A 125 17.88 6.32 -5.59
C TRP A 125 17.61 6.24 -7.09
N ARG A 126 18.38 5.43 -7.83
CA ARG A 126 18.18 5.25 -9.29
C ARG A 126 16.82 4.64 -9.62
N SER A 127 16.32 3.75 -8.79
CA SER A 127 15.00 3.17 -8.98
C SER A 127 13.89 4.20 -8.76
N CYS A 128 14.00 5.02 -7.70
CA CYS A 128 13.08 6.13 -7.45
C CYS A 128 13.11 7.19 -8.55
N GLU A 129 14.29 7.54 -9.07
CA GLU A 129 14.43 8.43 -10.24
C GLU A 129 13.62 7.90 -11.44
N ARG A 130 13.79 6.63 -11.78
CA ARG A 130 13.06 5.99 -12.89
C ARG A 130 11.55 5.94 -12.66
N LEU A 131 11.11 5.68 -11.43
CA LEU A 131 9.68 5.74 -11.07
C LEU A 131 9.15 7.16 -11.23
N ALA A 132 9.88 8.16 -10.77
CA ALA A 132 9.49 9.56 -10.89
C ALA A 132 9.41 10.02 -12.35
N GLU A 133 10.38 9.65 -13.19
CA GLU A 133 10.34 9.90 -14.63
C GLU A 133 9.12 9.26 -15.29
N LEU A 134 8.80 8.02 -14.93
CA LEU A 134 7.63 7.30 -15.44
C LEU A 134 6.32 7.96 -15.00
N SER A 135 6.20 8.30 -13.72
CA SER A 135 5.07 9.04 -13.15
C SER A 135 4.86 10.38 -13.83
N PHE A 136 5.92 11.18 -13.96
CA PHE A 136 5.87 12.47 -14.66
C PHE A 136 5.44 12.32 -16.11
N LYS A 137 6.00 11.35 -16.83
CA LYS A 137 5.67 11.09 -18.23
C LYS A 137 4.21 10.72 -18.45
N ARG A 138 3.60 9.98 -17.53
CA ARG A 138 2.21 9.53 -17.63
C ARG A 138 1.22 10.48 -16.96
N GLY A 139 1.69 11.42 -16.15
CA GLY A 139 0.83 12.34 -15.39
C GLY A 139 0.03 11.65 -14.27
N ILE A 140 0.46 10.47 -13.82
CA ILE A 140 -0.20 9.67 -12.80
C ILE A 140 0.78 9.48 -11.65
N PRO A 141 0.42 9.81 -10.40
CA PRO A 141 1.28 9.61 -9.24
C PRO A 141 1.62 8.14 -9.01
N ILE A 142 2.86 7.87 -8.59
CA ILE A 142 3.26 6.57 -8.06
C ILE A 142 3.43 6.72 -6.55
N HIS A 143 2.75 5.88 -5.80
CA HIS A 143 2.89 5.79 -4.35
C HIS A 143 3.82 4.63 -4.03
N ILE A 144 4.94 4.92 -3.34
CA ILE A 144 5.87 3.89 -2.87
C ILE A 144 5.44 3.41 -1.48
N GLU A 145 5.30 2.12 -1.34
CA GLU A 145 4.89 1.46 -0.11
C GLU A 145 6.07 0.76 0.55
N GLY A 146 6.32 1.08 1.82
CA GLY A 146 7.43 0.50 2.58
C GLY A 146 7.11 -0.91 3.05
N VAL A 147 7.66 -1.93 2.39
CA VAL A 147 7.42 -3.34 2.75
C VAL A 147 8.70 -4.08 3.10
N GLY A 148 8.57 -5.06 4.01
CA GLY A 148 9.68 -5.95 4.38
C GLY A 148 10.58 -5.40 5.49
N GLN A 149 11.77 -6.00 5.61
CA GLN A 149 12.77 -5.71 6.65
C GLN A 149 13.94 -4.94 6.05
N SER A 150 13.70 -3.78 5.47
CA SER A 150 14.78 -3.02 4.87
C SER A 150 15.18 -1.83 5.71
N ARG A 151 16.50 -1.60 5.81
CA ARG A 151 17.06 -0.37 6.40
C ARG A 151 16.67 0.90 5.65
N LEU A 152 16.24 0.78 4.39
CA LEU A 152 15.72 1.88 3.59
C LEU A 152 14.31 2.31 4.03
N ILE A 153 13.61 1.51 4.86
CA ILE A 153 12.36 1.92 5.50
C ILE A 153 12.71 2.74 6.74
N ASN A 154 13.16 3.95 6.52
CA ASN A 154 13.47 4.93 7.56
C ASN A 154 13.11 6.33 7.08
N VAL A 155 12.88 7.23 8.00
CA VAL A 155 12.46 8.62 7.74
C VAL A 155 13.46 9.36 6.88
N GLU A 156 14.75 9.25 7.20
CA GLU A 156 15.80 10.02 6.55
C GLU A 156 15.86 9.72 5.05
N PHE A 157 15.91 8.44 4.68
CA PHE A 157 15.95 8.02 3.29
C PHE A 157 14.65 8.35 2.56
N LEU A 158 13.49 7.96 3.11
CA LEU A 158 12.19 8.15 2.47
C LEU A 158 11.85 9.62 2.27
N SER A 159 12.06 10.47 3.28
CA SER A 159 11.79 11.90 3.16
C SER A 159 12.72 12.58 2.15
N ALA A 160 13.99 12.16 2.08
CA ALA A 160 14.94 12.68 1.09
C ALA A 160 14.52 12.33 -0.34
N VAL A 161 14.13 11.07 -0.60
CA VAL A 161 13.63 10.61 -1.90
C VAL A 161 12.35 11.34 -2.30
N LEU A 162 11.37 11.42 -1.41
CA LEU A 162 10.06 12.02 -1.69
C LEU A 162 10.13 13.54 -1.84
N LYS A 163 11.09 14.18 -1.21
CA LYS A 163 11.39 15.62 -1.39
C LYS A 163 12.02 15.89 -2.75
N GLU A 164 12.95 15.03 -3.19
CA GLU A 164 13.63 15.17 -4.48
C GLU A 164 12.69 14.86 -5.64
N TYR A 165 11.91 13.80 -5.51
CA TYR A 165 11.06 13.28 -6.59
C TYR A 165 9.57 13.58 -6.33
N SER A 166 9.15 14.83 -6.55
CA SER A 166 7.78 15.29 -6.28
C SER A 166 6.63 14.51 -6.94
N PRO A 167 6.81 13.78 -8.06
CA PRO A 167 5.76 12.91 -8.61
C PRO A 167 5.51 11.64 -7.77
N LEU A 168 6.47 11.27 -6.89
CA LEU A 168 6.29 10.17 -5.95
C LEU A 168 5.56 10.63 -4.70
N ARG A 169 4.78 9.72 -4.11
CA ARG A 169 4.13 9.88 -2.81
C ARG A 169 4.42 8.65 -1.96
N TYR A 170 4.17 8.77 -0.68
CA TYR A 170 4.28 7.66 0.25
C TYR A 170 2.91 6.99 0.43
N CYS A 171 2.86 5.66 0.28
CA CYS A 171 1.78 4.84 0.76
C CYS A 171 2.15 4.36 2.17
N PHE A 172 1.46 4.87 3.18
CA PHE A 172 1.68 4.47 4.57
C PHE A 172 0.88 3.21 4.86
N ASP A 173 1.55 2.07 4.81
CA ASP A 173 0.97 0.81 5.28
C ASP A 173 1.16 0.68 6.80
N THR A 174 0.07 0.67 7.54
CA THR A 174 0.07 0.74 9.00
C THR A 174 0.79 -0.42 9.67
N ALA A 175 0.56 -1.64 9.20
CA ALA A 175 1.15 -2.80 9.83
C ALA A 175 2.56 -3.10 9.30
N HIS A 176 2.86 -2.85 8.04
CA HIS A 176 4.25 -2.93 7.55
C HIS A 176 5.16 -1.93 8.24
N ALA A 177 4.69 -0.70 8.44
CA ALA A 177 5.43 0.32 9.18
C ALA A 177 5.62 -0.07 10.65
N HIS A 178 4.59 -0.64 11.30
CA HIS A 178 4.68 -1.15 12.66
C HIS A 178 5.71 -2.28 12.79
N LEU A 179 5.69 -3.24 11.87
CA LEU A 179 6.66 -4.32 11.84
C LEU A 179 8.08 -3.81 11.60
N ALA A 180 8.24 -2.81 10.72
CA ALA A 180 9.53 -2.16 10.50
C ALA A 180 10.01 -1.39 11.75
N ALA A 181 9.09 -0.74 12.47
CA ALA A 181 9.39 -0.05 13.74
C ALA A 181 9.89 -1.04 14.83
N LEU A 182 9.25 -2.21 14.94
CA LEU A 182 9.68 -3.26 15.85
C LEU A 182 11.07 -3.82 15.48
N ASP A 183 11.35 -3.99 14.20
CA ASP A 183 12.62 -4.54 13.72
C ASP A 183 13.78 -3.53 13.81
N ASN A 184 13.53 -2.25 13.53
CA ASN A 184 14.54 -1.21 13.44
C ASN A 184 14.61 -0.28 14.69
N GLY A 185 13.64 -0.39 15.61
CA GLY A 185 13.65 0.32 16.89
C GLY A 185 13.30 1.81 16.81
N PHE A 186 12.46 2.23 15.86
CA PHE A 186 11.93 3.59 15.80
C PHE A 186 10.49 3.71 16.34
N ASP A 187 10.04 4.90 16.69
CA ASP A 187 8.65 5.16 17.05
C ASP A 187 7.78 5.31 15.80
N LEU A 188 6.68 4.56 15.73
CA LEU A 188 5.78 4.57 14.57
C LEU A 188 5.12 5.93 14.34
N CYS A 189 4.79 6.65 15.41
CA CYS A 189 4.10 7.95 15.31
C CYS A 189 5.06 9.05 14.88
N ASP A 190 6.33 8.99 15.33
CA ASP A 190 7.35 9.92 14.85
C ASP A 190 7.63 9.66 13.36
N PHE A 191 7.70 8.39 12.95
CA PHE A 191 7.86 7.99 11.55
C PHE A 191 6.70 8.50 10.68
N GLU A 192 5.47 8.30 11.12
CA GLU A 192 4.28 8.80 10.43
C GLU A 192 4.30 10.33 10.30
N ALA A 193 4.54 11.04 11.42
CA ALA A 193 4.51 12.50 11.47
C ALA A 193 5.52 13.14 10.49
N GLU A 194 6.71 12.56 10.38
CA GLU A 194 7.76 13.05 9.48
C GLU A 194 7.44 12.79 7.99
N LEU A 195 6.73 11.70 7.68
CA LEU A 195 6.34 11.36 6.32
C LEU A 195 4.98 11.94 5.90
N LEU A 196 4.22 12.48 6.85
CA LEU A 196 2.92 13.09 6.60
C LEU A 196 2.90 14.11 5.44
N PRO A 197 3.89 15.00 5.23
CA PRO A 197 3.89 15.92 4.09
C PRO A 197 3.91 15.24 2.71
N TYR A 198 4.37 14.01 2.64
CA TYR A 198 4.54 13.23 1.41
C TYR A 198 3.45 12.17 1.22
N LEU A 199 2.54 12.04 2.18
CA LEU A 199 1.51 11.00 2.18
C LEU A 199 0.58 11.13 0.98
N GLY A 200 0.41 10.04 0.24
CA GLY A 200 -0.49 9.92 -0.91
C GLY A 200 -1.66 8.97 -0.66
N SER A 201 -1.44 7.91 0.11
CA SER A 201 -2.46 6.93 0.48
C SER A 201 -2.08 6.21 1.77
N ILE A 202 -3.05 5.50 2.35
CA ILE A 202 -2.84 4.63 3.51
C ILE A 202 -3.39 3.25 3.18
N HIS A 203 -2.60 2.21 3.48
CA HIS A 203 -3.08 0.83 3.56
C HIS A 203 -3.36 0.49 5.03
N LEU A 204 -4.55 -0.02 5.28
CA LEU A 204 -5.08 -0.18 6.62
C LEU A 204 -5.37 -1.65 6.92
N TRP A 205 -4.50 -2.26 7.67
CA TRP A 205 -4.64 -3.56 8.30
C TRP A 205 -3.82 -3.57 9.59
N ASN A 206 -3.86 -4.64 10.37
CA ASN A 206 -3.20 -4.66 11.66
C ASN A 206 -2.33 -5.91 11.87
N ALA A 207 -1.31 -5.78 12.71
CA ALA A 207 -0.44 -6.86 13.17
C ALA A 207 0.09 -6.54 14.55
N ARG A 208 0.35 -7.57 15.39
CA ARG A 208 1.04 -7.38 16.68
C ARG A 208 2.55 -7.52 16.53
N ASN A 209 2.93 -8.48 15.71
CA ASN A 209 4.33 -8.86 15.52
C ASN A 209 4.51 -9.66 14.22
N ARG A 210 5.74 -10.01 13.93
CA ARG A 210 6.09 -10.73 12.69
C ARG A 210 5.55 -12.16 12.65
N ASP A 211 5.46 -12.86 13.80
CA ASP A 211 4.96 -14.22 13.84
C ASP A 211 3.48 -14.26 13.44
N ASP A 212 2.68 -13.30 13.93
CA ASP A 212 1.28 -13.16 13.52
C ASP A 212 1.16 -12.85 12.02
N TYR A 213 1.99 -11.93 11.51
CA TYR A 213 2.02 -11.62 10.08
C TYR A 213 2.37 -12.85 9.22
N LEU A 214 3.36 -13.62 9.62
CA LEU A 214 3.76 -14.83 8.87
C LEU A 214 2.67 -15.91 8.91
N ALA A 215 1.96 -16.03 10.03
CA ALA A 215 0.91 -17.03 10.21
C ALA A 215 -0.42 -16.65 9.55
N PHE A 216 -0.77 -15.35 9.57
CA PHE A 216 -2.13 -14.89 9.29
C PHE A 216 -2.22 -13.80 8.21
N ARG A 217 -1.10 -13.26 7.76
CA ARG A 217 -1.05 -12.18 6.75
C ARG A 217 -1.78 -10.92 7.24
N HIS A 218 -2.59 -10.30 6.39
CA HIS A 218 -3.24 -9.00 6.60
C HIS A 218 -4.47 -9.13 7.52
N ILE A 219 -4.27 -8.92 8.82
CA ILE A 219 -5.33 -8.99 9.84
C ILE A 219 -6.22 -7.75 9.73
N PRO A 220 -7.57 -7.86 9.68
CA PRO A 220 -8.43 -6.69 9.66
C PRO A 220 -8.21 -5.81 10.89
N VAL A 221 -8.30 -4.50 10.70
CA VAL A 221 -8.42 -3.59 11.85
C VAL A 221 -9.73 -3.85 12.60
N HIS A 222 -9.69 -3.80 13.94
CA HIS A 222 -10.87 -4.09 14.75
C HIS A 222 -10.82 -3.33 16.08
N PRO A 223 -11.98 -2.83 16.62
CA PRO A 223 -12.01 -2.02 17.83
C PRO A 223 -11.54 -2.75 19.10
N SER A 224 -11.48 -4.08 19.08
CA SER A 224 -10.97 -4.86 20.23
C SER A 224 -9.43 -5.00 20.25
N GLN A 225 -8.75 -4.59 19.21
CA GLN A 225 -7.27 -4.63 19.11
C GLN A 225 -6.69 -3.44 19.86
N ARG A 226 -5.94 -3.68 20.94
CA ARG A 226 -5.41 -2.63 21.79
C ARG A 226 -3.89 -2.53 21.69
N ALA A 227 -3.39 -1.29 21.72
CA ALA A 227 -1.97 -1.01 21.65
C ALA A 227 -1.18 -1.70 22.78
N GLU A 228 -1.76 -1.80 23.99
CA GLU A 228 -1.14 -2.50 25.11
C GLU A 228 -0.97 -4.01 24.90
N ASP A 229 -1.70 -4.58 23.96
CA ASP A 229 -1.60 -5.99 23.55
C ASP A 229 -0.62 -6.17 22.36
N GLY A 230 0.05 -5.10 21.93
CA GLY A 230 1.03 -5.08 20.83
C GLY A 230 0.47 -4.76 19.45
N TRP A 231 -0.83 -4.43 19.33
CA TRP A 231 -1.44 -4.01 18.07
C TRP A 231 -1.06 -2.57 17.70
N VAL A 232 -1.11 -2.26 16.42
CA VAL A 232 -1.05 -0.85 15.97
C VAL A 232 -2.20 -0.07 16.59
N ASP A 233 -1.91 1.09 17.15
CA ASP A 233 -2.93 2.04 17.60
C ASP A 233 -3.54 2.79 16.40
N ILE A 234 -4.47 2.12 15.72
CA ILE A 234 -5.15 2.66 14.53
C ILE A 234 -5.87 3.97 14.82
N ALA A 235 -6.48 4.09 16.01
CA ALA A 235 -7.18 5.32 16.39
C ALA A 235 -6.19 6.50 16.47
N ARG A 236 -5.02 6.30 17.06
CA ARG A 236 -3.98 7.33 17.14
C ARG A 236 -3.44 7.69 15.74
N VAL A 237 -3.17 6.69 14.87
CA VAL A 237 -2.75 6.92 13.48
C VAL A 237 -3.78 7.76 12.73
N LEU A 238 -5.06 7.41 12.79
CA LEU A 238 -6.10 8.14 12.09
C LEU A 238 -6.34 9.54 12.64
N HIS A 239 -6.17 9.75 13.95
CA HIS A 239 -6.29 11.08 14.57
C HIS A 239 -5.11 12.01 14.26
N SER A 240 -3.94 11.47 13.90
CA SER A 240 -2.78 12.29 13.49
C SER A 240 -2.90 12.83 12.07
N LEU A 241 -3.83 12.27 11.26
CA LEU A 241 -4.05 12.74 9.90
C LEU A 241 -4.65 14.14 9.93
N ASP A 242 -3.99 15.06 9.22
CA ASP A 242 -4.47 16.42 9.10
C ASP A 242 -5.82 16.46 8.37
N SER A 243 -6.83 17.01 9.03
CA SER A 243 -8.20 17.17 8.47
C SER A 243 -8.23 18.04 7.20
N ASP A 244 -7.20 18.82 6.95
CA ASP A 244 -7.10 19.70 5.78
C ASP A 244 -6.57 18.98 4.52
N LYS A 245 -6.20 17.69 4.60
CA LYS A 245 -5.82 16.92 3.40
C LYS A 245 -7.07 16.53 2.63
N ASP A 246 -7.31 17.25 1.56
CA ASP A 246 -8.36 16.91 0.59
C ASP A 246 -8.08 15.53 -0.01
N LEU A 247 -9.07 14.62 0.11
CA LEU A 247 -9.13 13.34 -0.60
C LEU A 247 -7.97 12.35 -0.34
N LEU A 248 -7.56 12.17 0.94
CA LEU A 248 -6.61 11.10 1.25
C LEU A 248 -7.29 9.73 1.14
N PRO A 249 -6.82 8.85 0.21
CA PRO A 249 -7.31 7.48 0.12
C PRO A 249 -6.83 6.65 1.32
N ILE A 250 -7.77 5.98 1.98
CA ILE A 250 -7.49 4.95 2.99
C ILE A 250 -8.07 3.63 2.48
N ILE A 251 -7.23 2.66 2.23
CA ILE A 251 -7.57 1.38 1.62
C ILE A 251 -7.48 0.28 2.68
N PHE A 252 -8.59 -0.37 2.97
CA PHE A 252 -8.57 -1.59 3.77
C PHE A 252 -7.91 -2.72 2.98
N GLU A 253 -6.80 -3.22 3.48
CA GLU A 253 -6.03 -4.29 2.86
C GLU A 253 -6.02 -5.53 3.74
N SER A 254 -7.17 -6.09 4.00
CA SER A 254 -7.30 -7.25 4.88
C SER A 254 -7.98 -8.43 4.21
N GLU A 255 -7.66 -9.62 4.70
CA GLU A 255 -8.41 -10.83 4.36
C GLU A 255 -9.84 -10.75 4.90
N ARG A 256 -10.78 -11.43 4.24
CA ARG A 256 -12.20 -11.43 4.65
C ARG A 256 -12.53 -12.50 5.69
N SER A 257 -11.75 -13.56 5.73
CA SER A 257 -11.95 -14.67 6.64
C SER A 257 -10.69 -14.93 7.46
N TYR A 258 -10.88 -15.08 8.77
CA TYR A 258 -9.82 -15.32 9.72
C TYR A 258 -9.94 -16.67 10.40
N PRO A 259 -8.80 -17.32 10.72
CA PRO A 259 -8.82 -18.46 11.60
C PRO A 259 -9.30 -18.05 13.01
N GLU A 260 -10.23 -18.80 13.59
CA GLU A 260 -10.75 -18.60 14.97
C GLU A 260 -9.64 -18.45 16.03
N ALA A 261 -8.43 -18.98 15.75
CA ALA A 261 -7.27 -18.91 16.64
C ALA A 261 -6.81 -17.48 16.99
N LEU A 262 -7.15 -16.46 16.18
CA LEU A 262 -6.74 -15.08 16.44
C LEU A 262 -7.80 -14.22 17.12
N GLY A 263 -9.05 -14.67 17.15
CA GLY A 263 -10.21 -13.91 17.55
C GLY A 263 -11.16 -13.70 16.38
N ASP A 264 -12.38 -13.34 16.69
CA ASP A 264 -13.43 -13.08 15.70
C ASP A 264 -13.31 -11.62 15.23
N TYR A 265 -12.40 -11.38 14.27
CA TYR A 265 -12.20 -10.05 13.70
C TYR A 265 -13.00 -9.92 12.41
N ASP A 266 -14.27 -9.56 12.50
CA ASP A 266 -15.09 -9.24 11.32
C ASP A 266 -14.58 -7.93 10.70
N TYR A 267 -14.12 -8.00 9.45
CA TYR A 267 -13.65 -6.82 8.71
C TYR A 267 -14.72 -5.73 8.58
N ARG A 268 -16.01 -6.09 8.57
CA ARG A 268 -17.12 -5.13 8.50
C ARG A 268 -17.23 -4.28 9.77
N GLU A 269 -16.99 -4.90 10.94
CA GLU A 269 -16.90 -4.16 12.20
C GLU A 269 -15.73 -3.18 12.20
N GLY A 270 -14.59 -3.59 11.63
CA GLY A 270 -13.42 -2.74 11.43
C GLY A 270 -13.73 -1.54 10.53
N VAL A 271 -14.36 -1.78 9.38
CA VAL A 271 -14.78 -0.68 8.46
C VAL A 271 -15.71 0.31 9.15
N LYS A 272 -16.71 -0.20 9.89
CA LYS A 272 -17.64 0.65 10.63
C LYS A 272 -16.91 1.48 11.69
N TRP A 273 -16.06 0.85 12.48
CA TRP A 273 -15.27 1.52 13.51
C TRP A 273 -14.38 2.64 12.93
N VAL A 274 -13.69 2.39 11.83
CA VAL A 274 -12.85 3.41 11.18
C VAL A 274 -13.69 4.59 10.70
N LYS A 275 -14.87 4.36 10.13
CA LYS A 275 -15.80 5.44 9.77
C LYS A 275 -16.18 6.31 10.97
N GLU A 276 -16.53 5.68 12.10
CA GLU A 276 -16.88 6.37 13.35
C GLU A 276 -15.71 7.21 13.89
N LEU A 277 -14.46 6.70 13.81
CA LEU A 277 -13.27 7.45 14.21
C LEU A 277 -13.07 8.71 13.37
N LEU A 278 -13.23 8.61 12.06
CA LEU A 278 -13.03 9.73 11.13
C LEU A 278 -14.14 10.80 11.25
N GLU A 279 -15.38 10.39 11.55
CA GLU A 279 -16.50 11.33 11.80
C GLU A 279 -16.30 12.13 13.10
N THR A 280 -15.69 11.53 14.13
CA THR A 280 -15.45 12.20 15.41
C THR A 280 -14.24 13.14 15.40
N SER A 281 -13.38 13.04 14.40
CA SER A 281 -12.17 13.87 14.21
C SER A 281 -12.43 15.12 13.35
N SER A 282 -13.63 15.25 12.78
CA SER A 282 -14.08 16.37 11.95
C SER A 282 -14.84 17.39 12.76
#